data_c9e6e76a0b158509aff076ea6a918d7d
#
_entry.id   c9e6e76a0b158509aff076ea6a918d7d
#
_cell.length_a   1.000
_cell.length_b   1.000
_cell.length_c   1.000
_cell.angle_alpha   90.00
_cell.angle_beta   90.00
_cell.angle_gamma   90.00
#
_symmetry.space_group_name_H-M   'P 1'
#
loop_
_entity.id
_entity.type
_entity.pdbx_description
1 polymer ?
#
loop_
_entity_poly.entity_id
_entity_poly.type
_entity_poly.pdbx_seq_one_letter_code
_entity_poly.pdbx_strand_id
1 'polypeptide(L)'
;MYQIQSGMPFTISVFGDTANAGTVLGENPIRANATGQPIFGPGTHTAAEWFNPAAFAAPPAFTFGNVGRNSVYGLGLQTLDFALARSFNLTEKTAFQFRAEAFNALNHTNLGTPNRYVERTPIRNHYNAYDTR
;
A
#
# COMPACT_ATOMS: atom_id res chain seq x y z
N MET A 1 -9.67 18.90 7.88
CA MET A 1 -8.72 18.77 6.73
C MET A 1 -9.16 17.56 5.92
N TYR A 2 -9.20 17.65 4.59
CA TYR A 2 -9.47 16.50 3.72
C TYR A 2 -8.22 16.19 2.93
N GLN A 3 -7.76 14.94 2.97
CA GLN A 3 -6.61 14.45 2.23
C GLN A 3 -7.05 13.30 1.36
N ILE A 4 -6.71 13.35 0.08
CA ILE A 4 -6.83 12.25 -0.87
C ILE A 4 -5.51 12.10 -1.61
N GLN A 5 -5.05 10.87 -1.73
CA GLN A 5 -3.82 10.54 -2.43
C GLN A 5 -4.04 9.27 -3.25
N SER A 6 -3.57 9.27 -4.49
CA SER A 6 -3.54 8.07 -5.32
C SER A 6 -2.56 7.04 -4.76
N GLY A 7 -2.80 5.76 -5.06
CA GLY A 7 -1.90 4.69 -4.64
C GLY A 7 -0.48 4.87 -5.16
N MET A 8 0.49 4.52 -4.35
CA MET A 8 1.90 4.56 -4.75
C MET A 8 2.22 3.41 -5.71
N PRO A 9 2.96 3.70 -6.79
CA PRO A 9 3.40 2.65 -7.70
C PRO A 9 4.48 1.79 -7.05
N PHE A 10 4.45 0.49 -7.33
CA PHE A 10 5.47 -0.45 -6.85
C PHE A 10 5.79 -1.51 -7.89
N THR A 11 6.93 -2.17 -7.69
CA THR A 11 7.46 -3.21 -8.57
C THR A 11 7.27 -4.57 -7.92
N ILE A 12 6.77 -5.53 -8.68
CA ILE A 12 6.70 -6.93 -8.24
C ILE A 12 8.09 -7.56 -8.39
N SER A 13 8.55 -8.13 -7.30
CA SER A 13 9.90 -8.67 -7.16
C SER A 13 9.88 -10.08 -6.60
N VAL A 14 11.01 -10.78 -6.69
CA VAL A 14 11.21 -12.11 -6.11
C VAL A 14 12.02 -11.96 -4.83
N PHE A 15 11.68 -12.77 -3.83
CA PHE A 15 12.50 -12.82 -2.63
C PHE A 15 13.77 -13.63 -2.88
N GLY A 16 14.93 -13.05 -2.58
CA GLY A 16 16.23 -13.66 -2.75
C GLY A 16 16.94 -13.29 -4.07
N ASP A 17 18.15 -13.78 -4.22
CA ASP A 17 18.99 -13.54 -5.40
C ASP A 17 18.90 -14.70 -6.39
N THR A 18 17.79 -14.78 -7.11
CA THR A 18 17.56 -15.84 -8.12
C THR A 18 18.49 -15.71 -9.33
N ALA A 19 18.98 -14.52 -9.62
CA ALA A 19 19.90 -14.27 -10.74
C ALA A 19 21.38 -14.52 -10.38
N ASN A 20 21.69 -14.77 -9.09
CA ASN A 20 23.07 -14.86 -8.57
C ASN A 20 23.90 -13.61 -8.92
N ALA A 21 23.26 -12.45 -8.80
CA ALA A 21 23.86 -11.15 -9.11
C ALA A 21 24.58 -10.51 -7.91
N GLY A 22 24.64 -11.19 -6.77
CA GLY A 22 25.21 -10.68 -5.54
C GLY A 22 24.32 -9.63 -4.84
N THR A 23 23.03 -9.61 -5.15
CA THR A 23 22.10 -8.66 -4.53
C THR A 23 21.79 -9.07 -3.09
N VAL A 24 21.88 -8.09 -2.17
CA VAL A 24 21.52 -8.32 -0.78
C VAL A 24 19.99 -8.37 -0.64
N LEU A 25 19.50 -9.29 0.18
CA LEU A 25 18.08 -9.44 0.49
C LEU A 25 17.48 -8.10 0.94
N GLY A 26 16.51 -7.61 0.18
CA GLY A 26 15.74 -6.41 0.52
C GLY A 26 16.21 -5.09 -0.09
N GLU A 27 17.47 -4.96 -0.50
CA GLU A 27 17.97 -3.70 -1.05
C GLU A 27 17.75 -3.56 -2.56
N ASN A 28 18.04 -4.60 -3.34
CA ASN A 28 17.84 -4.62 -4.79
C ASN A 28 17.16 -5.93 -5.23
N PRO A 29 15.86 -6.09 -4.94
CA PRO A 29 15.18 -7.33 -5.26
C PRO A 29 15.09 -7.53 -6.78
N ILE A 30 15.31 -8.76 -7.21
CA ILE A 30 15.14 -9.15 -8.60
C ILE A 30 13.67 -9.07 -8.97
N ARG A 31 13.37 -8.49 -10.13
CA ARG A 31 12.00 -8.36 -10.61
C ARG A 31 11.42 -9.72 -10.98
N ALA A 32 10.12 -9.87 -10.83
CA ALA A 32 9.41 -11.05 -11.29
C ALA A 32 9.31 -11.10 -12.82
N ASN A 33 8.88 -12.24 -13.36
CA ASN A 33 8.46 -12.38 -14.75
C ASN A 33 6.96 -12.14 -14.87
N ALA A 34 6.54 -11.46 -15.93
CA ALA A 34 5.16 -11.40 -16.35
C ALA A 34 4.77 -12.70 -17.08
N THR A 35 3.63 -13.27 -16.71
CA THR A 35 3.12 -14.51 -17.31
C THR A 35 2.24 -14.25 -18.53
N GLY A 36 1.91 -13.00 -18.81
CA GLY A 36 0.94 -12.61 -19.84
C GLY A 36 -0.52 -12.59 -19.36
N GLN A 37 -0.77 -13.00 -18.14
CA GLN A 37 -2.09 -12.86 -17.52
C GLN A 37 -2.37 -11.39 -17.15
N PRO A 38 -3.64 -10.95 -17.16
CA PRO A 38 -3.98 -9.60 -16.76
C PRO A 38 -3.65 -9.37 -15.28
N ILE A 39 -3.04 -8.22 -14.98
CA ILE A 39 -2.68 -7.83 -13.62
C ILE A 39 -3.93 -7.58 -12.77
N PHE A 40 -4.96 -7.00 -13.38
CA PHE A 40 -6.25 -6.75 -12.76
C PHE A 40 -7.35 -7.49 -13.52
N GLY A 41 -8.31 -8.03 -12.79
CA GLY A 41 -9.41 -8.81 -13.35
C GLY A 41 -10.57 -8.94 -12.37
N PRO A 42 -11.57 -9.76 -12.69
CA PRO A 42 -12.66 -10.03 -11.77
C PRO A 42 -12.13 -10.56 -10.42
N GLY A 43 -12.56 -9.94 -9.32
CA GLY A 43 -12.13 -10.32 -7.97
C GLY A 43 -10.91 -9.57 -7.43
N THR A 44 -10.19 -8.82 -8.25
CA THR A 44 -9.09 -7.94 -7.79
C THR A 44 -9.63 -6.61 -7.22
N HIS A 45 -8.73 -5.76 -6.71
CA HIS A 45 -9.04 -4.50 -6.00
C HIS A 45 -9.77 -4.70 -4.67
N THR A 46 -9.60 -5.86 -4.04
CA THR A 46 -10.07 -6.12 -2.68
C THR A 46 -8.93 -6.09 -1.68
N ALA A 47 -9.25 -5.97 -0.39
CA ALA A 47 -8.24 -6.06 0.67
C ALA A 47 -7.54 -7.43 0.72
N ALA A 48 -8.22 -8.49 0.29
CA ALA A 48 -7.66 -9.85 0.25
C ALA A 48 -6.82 -10.08 -1.01
N GLU A 49 -7.22 -9.48 -2.14
CA GLU A 49 -6.54 -9.66 -3.43
C GLU A 49 -6.56 -8.34 -4.21
N TRP A 50 -5.45 -7.59 -4.13
CA TRP A 50 -5.34 -6.31 -4.82
C TRP A 50 -5.05 -6.47 -6.31
N PHE A 51 -4.21 -7.41 -6.66
CA PHE A 51 -3.86 -7.76 -8.04
C PHE A 51 -3.81 -9.28 -8.21
N ASN A 52 -3.90 -9.74 -9.46
CA ASN A 52 -3.86 -11.17 -9.79
C ASN A 52 -2.44 -11.74 -9.58
N PRO A 53 -2.20 -12.62 -8.61
CA PRO A 53 -0.89 -13.22 -8.39
C PRO A 53 -0.41 -14.07 -9.58
N ALA A 54 -1.34 -14.69 -10.32
CA ALA A 54 -1.00 -15.52 -11.48
C ALA A 54 -0.41 -14.72 -12.65
N ALA A 55 -0.53 -13.38 -12.62
CA ALA A 55 0.11 -12.50 -13.60
C ALA A 55 1.64 -12.46 -13.46
N PHE A 56 2.18 -13.00 -12.36
CA PHE A 56 3.60 -12.92 -12.04
C PHE A 56 4.16 -14.29 -11.68
N ALA A 57 5.41 -14.54 -12.05
CA ALA A 57 6.14 -15.74 -11.71
C ALA A 57 7.60 -15.43 -11.36
N ALA A 58 8.23 -16.30 -10.59
CA ALA A 58 9.66 -16.22 -10.38
C ALA A 58 10.41 -16.46 -11.71
N PRO A 59 11.44 -15.66 -12.03
CA PRO A 59 12.25 -15.93 -13.20
C PRO A 59 13.05 -17.24 -13.01
N PRO A 60 13.46 -17.89 -14.12
CA PRO A 60 14.38 -19.01 -14.05
C PRO A 60 15.67 -18.65 -13.30
N ALA A 61 16.33 -19.65 -12.72
CA ALA A 61 17.61 -19.43 -12.05
C ALA A 61 18.61 -18.76 -13.00
N PHE A 62 19.44 -17.87 -12.45
CA PHE A 62 20.47 -17.11 -13.17
C PHE A 62 19.93 -16.14 -14.23
N THR A 63 18.65 -15.75 -14.14
CA THR A 63 18.05 -14.78 -15.05
C THR A 63 17.39 -13.63 -14.30
N PHE A 64 17.26 -12.48 -14.96
CA PHE A 64 16.49 -11.35 -14.45
C PHE A 64 15.05 -11.40 -14.95
N GLY A 65 14.12 -10.94 -14.11
CA GLY A 65 12.72 -10.83 -14.50
C GLY A 65 12.43 -9.65 -15.43
N ASN A 66 11.33 -9.77 -16.18
CA ASN A 66 10.93 -8.82 -17.23
C ASN A 66 9.79 -7.88 -16.83
N VAL A 67 9.24 -7.99 -15.62
CA VAL A 67 8.18 -7.08 -15.15
C VAL A 67 8.69 -5.64 -15.14
N GLY A 68 7.87 -4.70 -15.62
CA GLY A 68 8.19 -3.28 -15.60
C GLY A 68 8.39 -2.74 -14.19
N ARG A 69 9.24 -1.74 -14.03
CA ARG A 69 9.33 -0.99 -12.77
C ARG A 69 8.04 -0.24 -12.53
N ASN A 70 7.58 -0.22 -11.27
CA ASN A 70 6.40 0.55 -10.85
C ASN A 70 5.16 0.27 -11.73
N SER A 71 4.98 -0.98 -12.14
CA SER A 71 3.92 -1.41 -13.04
C SER A 71 2.59 -1.66 -12.33
N VAL A 72 2.61 -1.73 -11.01
CA VAL A 72 1.41 -1.95 -10.20
C VAL A 72 1.24 -0.76 -9.25
N TYR A 73 0.00 -0.30 -9.10
CA TYR A 73 -0.36 0.78 -8.18
C TYR A 73 -1.07 0.19 -6.95
N GLY A 74 -0.68 0.66 -5.78
CA GLY A 74 -1.32 0.31 -4.52
C GLY A 74 -2.65 1.02 -4.31
N LEU A 75 -3.20 0.86 -3.11
CA LEU A 75 -4.38 1.61 -2.68
C LEU A 75 -4.06 3.09 -2.49
N GLY A 76 -5.07 3.92 -2.75
CA GLY A 76 -5.06 5.33 -2.38
C GLY A 76 -5.30 5.51 -0.89
N LEU A 77 -4.97 6.69 -0.39
CA LEU A 77 -5.22 7.12 0.97
C LEU A 77 -6.34 8.17 0.95
N GLN A 78 -7.30 8.05 1.86
CA GLN A 78 -8.37 9.02 2.02
C GLN A 78 -8.63 9.25 3.51
N THR A 79 -8.47 10.49 3.97
CA THR A 79 -8.78 10.88 5.36
C THR A 79 -9.54 12.19 5.39
N LEU A 80 -10.49 12.30 6.30
CA LEU A 80 -11.21 13.53 6.62
C LEU A 80 -11.08 13.80 8.11
N ASP A 81 -10.39 14.88 8.45
CA ASP A 81 -10.28 15.35 9.82
C ASP A 81 -11.13 16.62 9.97
N PHE A 82 -11.89 16.65 11.03
CA PHE A 82 -12.78 17.78 11.37
C PHE A 82 -12.37 18.33 12.73
N ALA A 83 -12.29 19.66 12.83
CA ALA A 83 -12.05 20.34 14.08
C ALA A 83 -12.99 21.54 14.19
N LEU A 84 -13.65 21.66 15.34
CA LEU A 84 -14.48 22.80 15.71
C LEU A 84 -13.96 23.38 17.02
N ALA A 85 -13.69 24.68 17.02
CA ALA A 85 -13.27 25.37 18.23
C ALA A 85 -14.08 26.69 18.37
N ARG A 86 -14.53 26.97 19.58
CA ARG A 86 -15.20 28.23 19.92
C ARG A 86 -14.78 28.71 21.30
N SER A 87 -14.41 29.98 21.38
CA SER A 87 -14.07 30.64 22.61
C SER A 87 -15.19 31.57 23.05
N PHE A 88 -15.52 31.56 24.33
CA PHE A 88 -16.51 32.44 24.99
C PHE A 88 -15.78 33.21 26.07
N ASN A 89 -15.79 34.53 26.00
CA ASN A 89 -15.29 35.37 27.08
C ASN A 89 -16.35 35.46 28.16
N LEU A 90 -16.12 34.89 29.33
CA LEU A 90 -17.04 34.92 30.47
C LEU A 90 -16.84 36.20 31.29
N THR A 91 -15.62 36.67 31.40
CA THR A 91 -15.26 37.94 32.05
C THR A 91 -14.01 38.51 31.34
N GLU A 92 -13.61 39.76 31.73
CA GLU A 92 -12.40 40.38 31.18
C GLU A 92 -11.12 39.56 31.38
N LYS A 93 -11.09 38.63 32.36
CA LYS A 93 -9.92 37.83 32.73
C LYS A 93 -10.12 36.33 32.52
N THR A 94 -11.33 35.90 32.14
CA THR A 94 -11.68 34.48 32.04
C THR A 94 -12.33 34.19 30.70
N ALA A 95 -11.74 33.27 29.91
CA ALA A 95 -12.34 32.77 28.70
C ALA A 95 -12.55 31.24 28.79
N PHE A 96 -13.67 30.78 28.29
CA PHE A 96 -13.96 29.35 28.13
C PHE A 96 -13.80 28.98 26.65
N GLN A 97 -12.99 27.96 26.37
CA GLN A 97 -12.82 27.43 25.03
C GLN A 97 -13.39 26.03 24.94
N PHE A 98 -14.32 25.86 24.02
CA PHE A 98 -14.79 24.55 23.60
C PHE A 98 -14.06 24.12 22.32
N ARG A 99 -13.52 22.90 22.31
CA ARG A 99 -12.86 22.30 21.13
C ARG A 99 -13.33 20.87 20.96
N ALA A 100 -13.80 20.54 19.78
CA ALA A 100 -14.17 19.19 19.37
C ALA A 100 -13.36 18.83 18.12
N GLU A 101 -12.76 17.64 18.12
CA GLU A 101 -11.97 17.13 17.00
C GLU A 101 -12.42 15.71 16.68
N ALA A 102 -12.50 15.42 15.38
CA ALA A 102 -12.75 14.08 14.87
C ALA A 102 -11.72 13.78 13.79
N PHE A 103 -10.91 12.76 14.04
CA PHE A 103 -9.93 12.27 13.08
C PHE A 103 -10.54 11.13 12.29
N ASN A 104 -10.22 11.06 10.98
CA ASN A 104 -10.77 10.06 10.06
C ASN A 104 -12.30 9.96 10.19
N ALA A 105 -12.99 11.10 10.14
CA ALA A 105 -14.44 11.20 10.40
C ALA A 105 -15.30 10.31 9.48
N LEU A 106 -14.76 9.89 8.33
CA LEU A 106 -15.41 8.95 7.42
C LEU A 106 -15.16 7.48 7.80
N ASN A 107 -14.34 7.22 8.83
CA ASN A 107 -13.92 5.88 9.24
C ASN A 107 -13.41 5.04 8.06
N HIS A 108 -12.67 5.68 7.13
CA HIS A 108 -12.13 5.00 5.97
C HIS A 108 -10.87 4.22 6.35
N THR A 109 -10.86 2.91 6.04
CA THR A 109 -9.68 2.07 6.29
C THR A 109 -8.62 2.35 5.23
N ASN A 110 -7.51 2.93 5.65
CA ASN A 110 -6.36 3.14 4.79
C ASN A 110 -5.41 1.95 4.92
N LEU A 111 -5.36 1.12 3.87
CA LEU A 111 -4.50 -0.04 3.82
C LEU A 111 -3.11 0.35 3.33
N GLY A 112 -2.07 -0.32 3.84
CA GLY A 112 -0.69 -0.14 3.39
C GLY A 112 -0.44 -0.71 1.99
N THR A 113 0.83 -0.71 1.58
CA THR A 113 1.24 -1.30 0.30
C THR A 113 1.07 -2.82 0.34
N PRO A 114 0.47 -3.44 -0.71
CA PRO A 114 0.37 -4.89 -0.81
C PRO A 114 1.74 -5.57 -0.79
N ASN A 115 1.77 -6.84 -0.38
CA ASN A 115 2.98 -7.65 -0.51
C ASN A 115 3.38 -7.73 -1.99
N ARG A 116 4.60 -7.33 -2.31
CA ARG A 116 5.15 -7.25 -3.66
C ARG A 116 6.07 -8.42 -4.04
N TYR A 117 6.27 -9.37 -3.14
CA TYR A 117 7.19 -10.46 -3.38
C TYR A 117 6.46 -11.70 -3.89
N VAL A 118 6.95 -12.22 -5.03
CA VAL A 118 6.59 -13.53 -5.56
C VAL A 118 7.43 -14.55 -4.81
N GLU A 119 6.80 -15.29 -3.91
CA GLU A 119 7.42 -16.44 -3.28
C GLU A 119 7.33 -17.66 -4.21
N ARG A 120 8.18 -18.67 -4.00
CA ARG A 120 8.07 -19.98 -4.69
C ARG A 120 6.75 -20.71 -4.38
N THR A 121 6.06 -20.30 -3.35
CA THR A 121 4.72 -20.76 -2.96
C THR A 121 3.68 -19.72 -3.40
N PRO A 122 2.41 -20.07 -3.66
CA PRO A 122 1.43 -19.13 -4.18
C PRO A 122 1.35 -17.87 -3.32
N ILE A 123 1.42 -16.71 -4.00
CA ILE A 123 1.42 -15.38 -3.39
C ILE A 123 0.16 -15.25 -2.55
N ARG A 124 0.31 -15.18 -1.24
CA ARG A 124 -0.75 -14.68 -0.37
C ARG A 124 -0.57 -13.17 -0.26
N ASN A 125 -1.46 -12.42 -0.87
CA ASN A 125 -1.52 -10.96 -0.72
C ASN A 125 -1.98 -10.64 0.70
N HIS A 126 -1.08 -10.70 1.68
CA HIS A 126 -1.37 -10.19 3.00
C HIS A 126 -1.03 -8.70 3.04
N TYR A 127 -2.06 -7.87 3.15
CA TYR A 127 -1.85 -6.49 3.58
C TYR A 127 -1.34 -6.50 5.01
N ASN A 128 -0.17 -5.92 5.22
CA ASN A 128 0.16 -5.46 6.55
C ASN A 128 -0.72 -4.23 6.81
N ALA A 129 -1.83 -4.42 7.51
CA ALA A 129 -2.56 -3.31 8.08
C ALA A 129 -1.60 -2.63 9.06
N TYR A 130 -1.06 -1.48 8.70
CA TYR A 130 -0.51 -0.59 9.68
C TYR A 130 -1.69 -0.07 10.48
N ASP A 131 -1.88 -0.64 11.67
CA ASP A 131 -2.81 -0.14 12.67
C ASP A 131 -2.32 1.27 13.08
N THR A 132 -2.82 2.28 12.42
CA THR A 132 -2.70 3.65 12.88
C THR A 132 -3.85 3.89 13.86
N ARG A 133 -3.63 3.49 15.12
CA ARG A 133 -4.42 4.00 16.24
C ARG A 133 -3.97 5.42 16.58
#